data_f9bb731f95f636796fed195a641210ec
#
_entry.id   f9bb731f95f636796fed195a641210ec
#
_cell.length_a   1.000
_cell.length_b   1.000
_cell.length_c   1.000
_cell.angle_alpha   90.00
_cell.angle_beta   90.00
_cell.angle_gamma   90.00
#
_symmetry.space_group_name_H-M   'P 1'
#
loop_
_entity.id
_entity.type
_entity.pdbx_description
1 polymer ?
#
loop_
_entity_poly.entity_id
_entity_poly.type
_entity_poly.pdbx_seq_one_letter_code
_entity_poly.pdbx_strand_id
1 'polypeptide(L)'
;QKIKDCDWVIEVIVERLDIKQQLFEKVERHRTAGSLISSNTSGIPIHMMLEGRSEDFQKHFCGTHFFNPPRYLQLLEIIPTPKTDNDVVDFLMDYGSKILGKKTVLCKDTPAFIANRVGVYSIMALFHAVKEMGFSVSEVDKLSGPILGRPKSATFRTCDVVGLDTLVHVANGLKQNCLDDEERELFELPDYISKM
;
A
#
# COMPACT_ATOMS: atom_id res chain seq x y z
N GLN A 1 -5.29 27.56 -4.26
CA GLN A 1 -4.47 28.68 -3.77
C GLN A 1 -3.63 28.35 -2.53
N LYS A 2 -4.14 27.50 -1.57
CA LYS A 2 -3.41 27.19 -0.33
C LYS A 2 -2.18 26.28 -0.49
N ILE A 3 -2.12 25.45 -1.52
CA ILE A 3 -0.98 24.54 -1.74
C ILE A 3 0.29 25.24 -2.23
N LYS A 4 0.18 26.49 -2.66
CA LYS A 4 1.31 27.30 -3.10
C LYS A 4 2.38 27.49 -2.01
N ASP A 5 1.94 27.53 -0.75
CA ASP A 5 2.80 27.80 0.40
C ASP A 5 3.12 26.51 1.19
N CYS A 6 2.86 25.33 0.59
CA CYS A 6 3.13 24.03 1.21
C CYS A 6 4.47 23.47 0.71
N ASP A 7 5.31 23.01 1.63
CA ASP A 7 6.56 22.32 1.31
C ASP A 7 6.31 20.87 0.87
N TRP A 8 5.22 20.25 1.35
CA TRP A 8 4.84 18.87 1.04
C TRP A 8 3.33 18.74 0.84
N VAL A 9 2.90 18.13 -0.26
CA VAL A 9 1.51 17.81 -0.60
C VAL A 9 1.34 16.29 -0.63
N ILE A 10 0.50 15.75 0.25
CA ILE A 10 0.18 14.31 0.32
C ILE A 10 -1.20 14.07 -0.30
N GLU A 11 -1.27 13.25 -1.32
CA GLU A 11 -2.51 12.83 -1.96
C GLU A 11 -3.07 11.59 -1.26
N VAL A 12 -4.36 11.64 -0.88
CA VAL A 12 -5.09 10.58 -0.17
C VAL A 12 -6.52 10.40 -0.71
N ILE A 13 -6.75 10.69 -1.99
CA ILE A 13 -8.07 10.56 -2.60
C ILE A 13 -8.38 9.12 -3.03
N VAL A 14 -9.55 8.91 -3.62
CA VAL A 14 -10.02 7.60 -4.09
C VAL A 14 -8.99 6.89 -4.99
N GLU A 15 -8.93 5.56 -4.87
CA GLU A 15 -7.94 4.70 -5.55
C GLU A 15 -8.32 4.47 -7.03
N ARG A 16 -8.26 5.58 -7.81
CA ARG A 16 -8.51 5.60 -9.25
C ARG A 16 -7.46 6.44 -9.95
N LEU A 17 -6.72 5.83 -10.87
CA LEU A 17 -5.61 6.45 -11.57
C LEU A 17 -6.02 7.72 -12.34
N ASP A 18 -7.13 7.67 -13.07
CA ASP A 18 -7.63 8.81 -13.85
C ASP A 18 -7.94 10.03 -12.97
N ILE A 19 -8.53 9.80 -11.79
CA ILE A 19 -8.86 10.87 -10.84
C ILE A 19 -7.58 11.44 -10.21
N LYS A 20 -6.62 10.56 -9.86
CA LYS A 20 -5.33 10.99 -9.30
C LYS A 20 -4.53 11.81 -10.32
N GLN A 21 -4.47 11.39 -11.58
CA GLN A 21 -3.80 12.14 -12.66
C GLN A 21 -4.41 13.52 -12.85
N GLN A 22 -5.74 13.65 -12.86
CA GLN A 22 -6.43 14.95 -12.93
C GLN A 22 -6.15 15.84 -11.71
N LEU A 23 -6.04 15.24 -10.51
CA LEU A 23 -5.66 15.98 -9.32
C LEU A 23 -4.22 16.48 -9.43
N PHE A 24 -3.28 15.63 -9.83
CA PHE A 24 -1.86 16.00 -9.94
C PHE A 24 -1.63 17.06 -11.01
N GLU A 25 -2.41 17.08 -12.08
CA GLU A 25 -2.39 18.19 -13.04
C GLU A 25 -2.77 19.53 -12.37
N LYS A 26 -3.76 19.53 -11.48
CA LYS A 26 -4.16 20.74 -10.73
C LYS A 26 -3.10 21.10 -9.67
N VAL A 27 -2.55 20.11 -8.98
CA VAL A 27 -1.48 20.32 -7.99
C VAL A 27 -0.27 20.98 -8.67
N GLU A 28 0.17 20.43 -9.80
CA GLU A 28 1.31 20.95 -10.57
C GLU A 28 1.15 22.41 -10.96
N ARG A 29 -0.05 22.83 -11.39
CA ARG A 29 -0.33 24.23 -11.76
C ARG A 29 -0.26 25.21 -10.59
N HIS A 30 -0.40 24.74 -9.36
CA HIS A 30 -0.59 25.62 -8.19
C HIS A 30 0.50 25.46 -7.12
N ARG A 31 1.29 24.40 -7.16
CA ARG A 31 2.39 24.19 -6.22
C ARG A 31 3.58 25.11 -6.52
N THR A 32 4.42 25.32 -5.55
CA THR A 32 5.75 25.94 -5.79
C THR A 32 6.69 24.87 -6.38
N ALA A 33 7.48 25.26 -7.40
CA ALA A 33 8.51 24.38 -7.95
C ALA A 33 9.46 23.92 -6.84
N GLY A 34 9.88 22.67 -6.88
CA GLY A 34 10.71 22.05 -5.84
C GLY A 34 9.95 21.58 -4.59
N SER A 35 8.65 21.89 -4.44
CA SER A 35 7.87 21.31 -3.32
C SER A 35 7.64 19.83 -3.52
N LEU A 36 7.65 19.06 -2.42
CA LEU A 36 7.46 17.61 -2.42
C LEU A 36 6.00 17.25 -2.67
N ILE A 37 5.78 16.24 -3.49
CA ILE A 37 4.45 15.64 -3.71
C ILE A 37 4.55 14.14 -3.43
N SER A 38 3.54 13.61 -2.76
CA SER A 38 3.45 12.17 -2.59
C SER A 38 2.03 11.65 -2.70
N SER A 39 1.90 10.38 -3.06
CA SER A 39 0.63 9.65 -3.04
C SER A 39 0.65 8.57 -1.95
N ASN A 40 -0.46 8.46 -1.23
CA ASN A 40 -0.70 7.38 -0.27
C ASN A 40 -1.45 6.20 -0.92
N THR A 41 -1.29 6.00 -2.22
CA THR A 41 -1.86 4.84 -2.91
C THR A 41 -1.41 3.53 -2.28
N SER A 42 -2.28 2.53 -2.28
CA SER A 42 -1.98 1.19 -1.75
C SER A 42 -1.68 0.15 -2.83
N GLY A 43 -2.01 0.44 -4.10
CA GLY A 43 -1.92 -0.55 -5.16
C GLY A 43 -1.64 0.00 -6.55
N ILE A 44 -1.90 1.29 -6.82
CA ILE A 44 -1.60 1.88 -8.13
C ILE A 44 -0.08 2.11 -8.22
N PRO A 45 0.59 1.59 -9.28
CA PRO A 45 2.01 1.86 -9.49
C PRO A 45 2.32 3.36 -9.53
N ILE A 46 3.32 3.77 -8.77
CA ILE A 46 3.64 5.19 -8.56
C ILE A 46 4.00 5.88 -9.87
N HIS A 47 4.78 5.21 -10.74
CA HIS A 47 5.20 5.76 -12.03
C HIS A 47 4.04 6.10 -12.97
N MET A 48 2.90 5.39 -12.89
CA MET A 48 1.73 5.66 -13.73
C MET A 48 1.07 7.02 -13.45
N MET A 49 1.26 7.56 -12.24
CA MET A 49 0.75 8.87 -11.85
C MET A 49 1.57 10.02 -12.43
N LEU A 50 2.77 9.73 -12.95
CA LEU A 50 3.69 10.72 -13.50
C LEU A 50 3.48 11.02 -14.98
N GLU A 51 2.59 10.30 -15.64
CA GLU A 51 2.33 10.50 -17.07
C GLU A 51 1.89 11.95 -17.36
N GLY A 52 2.56 12.57 -18.31
CA GLY A 52 2.31 13.97 -18.68
C GLY A 52 2.75 15.02 -17.67
N ARG A 53 3.48 14.67 -16.61
CA ARG A 53 3.99 15.62 -15.61
C ARG A 53 5.36 16.17 -16.02
N SER A 54 5.66 17.41 -15.59
CA SER A 54 6.94 18.05 -15.82
C SER A 54 8.09 17.32 -15.13
N GLU A 55 9.31 17.56 -15.59
CA GLU A 55 10.52 16.99 -14.99
C GLU A 55 10.65 17.37 -13.52
N ASP A 56 10.36 18.62 -13.15
CA ASP A 56 10.37 19.07 -11.76
C ASP A 56 9.36 18.32 -10.91
N PHE A 57 8.14 18.07 -11.43
CA PHE A 57 7.14 17.28 -10.71
C PHE A 57 7.63 15.85 -10.51
N GLN A 58 8.18 15.21 -11.55
CA GLN A 58 8.64 13.83 -11.49
C GLN A 58 9.79 13.63 -10.48
N LYS A 59 10.73 14.60 -10.44
CA LYS A 59 11.85 14.60 -9.49
C LYS A 59 11.41 14.70 -8.03
N HIS A 60 10.36 15.45 -7.77
CA HIS A 60 9.86 15.70 -6.41
C HIS A 60 8.65 14.82 -6.02
N PHE A 61 8.38 13.77 -6.80
CA PHE A 61 7.25 12.85 -6.54
C PHE A 61 7.73 11.51 -5.99
N CYS A 62 7.02 11.01 -4.96
CA CYS A 62 7.29 9.71 -4.33
C CYS A 62 5.99 9.09 -3.80
N GLY A 63 5.92 7.76 -3.72
CA GLY A 63 4.90 7.09 -2.92
C GLY A 63 5.25 7.17 -1.43
N THR A 64 4.26 7.48 -0.59
CA THR A 64 4.38 7.44 0.87
C THR A 64 3.20 6.68 1.44
N HIS A 65 3.35 5.37 1.60
CA HIS A 65 2.26 4.50 2.00
C HIS A 65 2.22 4.34 3.52
N PHE A 66 1.27 5.04 4.14
CA PHE A 66 0.93 4.92 5.55
C PHE A 66 -0.10 3.82 5.75
N PHE A 67 -0.04 3.13 6.89
CA PHE A 67 -0.99 2.09 7.27
C PHE A 67 -2.04 2.63 8.22
N ASN A 68 -3.30 2.26 7.99
CA ASN A 68 -4.44 2.72 8.79
C ASN A 68 -4.60 1.89 10.07
N PRO A 69 -4.73 2.50 11.26
CA PRO A 69 -4.74 3.96 11.50
C PRO A 69 -3.31 4.53 11.60
N PRO A 70 -3.00 5.57 10.79
CA PRO A 70 -1.61 6.06 10.66
C PRO A 70 -1.01 6.61 11.94
N ARG A 71 -1.84 6.99 12.90
CA ARG A 71 -1.37 7.45 14.22
C ARG A 71 -0.69 6.33 15.03
N TYR A 72 -1.15 5.10 14.88
CA TYR A 72 -0.73 3.96 15.70
C TYR A 72 0.22 3.01 14.97
N LEU A 73 -0.01 2.77 13.70
CA LEU A 73 0.86 1.90 12.91
C LEU A 73 2.15 2.61 12.55
N GLN A 74 3.27 1.97 12.88
CA GLN A 74 4.59 2.58 12.76
C GLN A 74 5.18 2.50 11.36
N LEU A 75 4.76 1.53 10.55
CA LEU A 75 5.32 1.31 9.21
C LEU A 75 4.97 2.47 8.28
N LEU A 76 5.96 2.94 7.55
CA LEU A 76 5.83 3.88 6.43
C LEU A 76 6.70 3.38 5.27
N GLU A 77 6.07 2.96 4.20
CA GLU A 77 6.75 2.59 2.97
C GLU A 77 7.02 3.83 2.13
N ILE A 78 8.26 3.96 1.66
CA ILE A 78 8.71 5.02 0.75
C ILE A 78 8.98 4.37 -0.60
N ILE A 79 8.25 4.79 -1.63
CA ILE A 79 8.25 4.16 -2.94
C ILE A 79 8.66 5.19 -4.00
N PRO A 80 9.96 5.33 -4.28
CA PRO A 80 10.44 6.20 -5.34
C PRO A 80 10.16 5.60 -6.72
N THR A 81 10.10 6.45 -7.72
CA THR A 81 10.17 6.07 -9.14
C THR A 81 11.61 6.22 -9.64
N PRO A 82 11.94 5.71 -10.84
CA PRO A 82 13.25 5.95 -11.44
C PRO A 82 13.56 7.43 -11.71
N LYS A 83 12.58 8.32 -11.58
CA LYS A 83 12.71 9.76 -11.79
C LYS A 83 12.81 10.56 -10.49
N THR A 84 12.48 9.96 -9.36
CA THR A 84 12.52 10.61 -8.05
C THR A 84 13.96 10.92 -7.66
N ASP A 85 14.24 12.16 -7.28
CA ASP A 85 15.57 12.55 -6.81
C ASP A 85 15.93 11.87 -5.49
N ASN A 86 17.19 11.50 -5.33
CA ASN A 86 17.66 10.82 -4.10
C ASN A 86 17.47 11.68 -2.85
N ASP A 87 17.66 13.00 -2.96
CA ASP A 87 17.45 13.92 -1.84
C ASP A 87 16.01 13.90 -1.31
N VAL A 88 15.03 13.66 -2.19
CA VAL A 88 13.62 13.47 -1.81
C VAL A 88 13.44 12.18 -1.03
N VAL A 89 14.07 11.10 -1.46
CA VAL A 89 14.03 9.80 -0.78
C VAL A 89 14.67 9.90 0.60
N ASP A 90 15.87 10.47 0.68
CA ASP A 90 16.61 10.65 1.92
C ASP A 90 15.82 11.52 2.92
N PHE A 91 15.24 12.62 2.42
CA PHE A 91 14.37 13.48 3.24
C PHE A 91 13.18 12.69 3.80
N LEU A 92 12.46 11.94 2.97
CA LEU A 92 11.28 11.17 3.40
C LEU A 92 11.64 10.08 4.40
N MET A 93 12.75 9.37 4.19
CA MET A 93 13.26 8.35 5.11
C MET A 93 13.60 8.96 6.47
N ASP A 94 14.32 10.07 6.47
CA ASP A 94 14.75 10.77 7.68
C ASP A 94 13.58 11.45 8.41
N TYR A 95 12.75 12.20 7.68
CA TYR A 95 11.59 12.89 8.26
C TYR A 95 10.58 11.89 8.83
N GLY A 96 10.31 10.82 8.08
CA GLY A 96 9.44 9.74 8.53
C GLY A 96 9.92 9.12 9.84
N SER A 97 11.21 8.82 9.95
CA SER A 97 11.77 8.16 11.13
C SER A 97 11.99 9.13 12.30
N LYS A 98 12.60 10.29 12.06
CA LYS A 98 13.04 11.20 13.14
C LYS A 98 11.92 12.11 13.64
N ILE A 99 11.03 12.56 12.74
CA ILE A 99 9.99 13.55 13.08
C ILE A 99 8.63 12.87 13.27
N LEU A 100 8.23 11.97 12.35
CA LEU A 100 6.94 11.28 12.46
C LEU A 100 6.98 10.04 13.37
N GLY A 101 8.16 9.60 13.82
CA GLY A 101 8.32 8.41 14.66
C GLY A 101 7.95 7.11 13.95
N LYS A 102 8.06 7.09 12.62
CA LYS A 102 7.76 5.92 11.80
C LYS A 102 8.99 5.01 11.64
N LYS A 103 8.74 3.77 11.28
CA LYS A 103 9.75 2.86 10.74
C LYS A 103 9.66 2.90 9.22
N THR A 104 10.53 3.68 8.63
CA THR A 104 10.56 3.89 7.17
C THR A 104 11.24 2.72 6.49
N VAL A 105 10.67 2.28 5.39
CA VAL A 105 11.20 1.19 4.54
C VAL A 105 11.19 1.65 3.09
N LEU A 106 12.33 1.52 2.42
CA LEU A 106 12.44 1.80 1.00
C LEU A 106 11.87 0.62 0.20
N CYS A 107 10.89 0.88 -0.66
CA CYS A 107 10.19 -0.12 -1.46
C CYS A 107 10.41 0.12 -2.95
N LYS A 108 10.37 -0.96 -3.73
CA LYS A 108 10.25 -0.87 -5.18
C LYS A 108 8.81 -0.48 -5.57
N ASP A 109 8.67 0.21 -6.70
CA ASP A 109 7.37 0.49 -7.32
C ASP A 109 6.83 -0.76 -8.01
N THR A 110 6.38 -1.71 -7.20
CA THR A 110 5.80 -3.00 -7.60
C THR A 110 4.42 -3.17 -6.99
N PRO A 111 3.52 -4.00 -7.55
CA PRO A 111 2.15 -4.17 -7.06
C PRO A 111 2.09 -4.50 -5.56
N ALA A 112 1.29 -3.73 -4.82
CA ALA A 112 1.06 -3.84 -3.38
C ALA A 112 2.32 -3.65 -2.50
N PHE A 113 3.42 -3.16 -3.05
CA PHE A 113 4.70 -2.86 -2.39
C PHE A 113 5.24 -4.05 -1.57
N ILE A 114 5.62 -3.85 -0.30
CA ILE A 114 6.15 -4.93 0.55
C ILE A 114 5.05 -5.46 1.49
N ALA A 115 4.49 -4.60 2.34
CA ALA A 115 3.69 -5.08 3.47
C ALA A 115 2.33 -5.64 3.03
N ASN A 116 1.65 -5.02 2.08
CA ASN A 116 0.41 -5.56 1.55
C ASN A 116 0.65 -6.87 0.80
N ARG A 117 1.73 -6.97 0.01
CA ARG A 117 2.08 -8.20 -0.71
C ARG A 117 2.36 -9.36 0.26
N VAL A 118 3.22 -9.14 1.26
CA VAL A 118 3.55 -10.14 2.29
C VAL A 118 2.32 -10.49 3.15
N GLY A 119 1.54 -9.48 3.53
CA GLY A 119 0.33 -9.66 4.33
C GLY A 119 -0.73 -10.48 3.59
N VAL A 120 -1.03 -10.14 2.35
CA VAL A 120 -2.01 -10.87 1.53
C VAL A 120 -1.50 -12.28 1.22
N TYR A 121 -0.22 -12.45 0.88
CA TYR A 121 0.39 -13.76 0.72
C TYR A 121 0.14 -14.66 1.95
N SER A 122 0.44 -14.15 3.15
CA SER A 122 0.27 -14.89 4.39
C SER A 122 -1.20 -15.27 4.67
N ILE A 123 -2.14 -14.38 4.35
CA ILE A 123 -3.58 -14.63 4.50
C ILE A 123 -4.04 -15.67 3.49
N MET A 124 -3.63 -15.55 2.23
CA MET A 124 -4.01 -16.50 1.18
C MET A 124 -3.45 -17.90 1.42
N ALA A 125 -2.18 -18.02 1.86
CA ALA A 125 -1.60 -19.30 2.25
C ALA A 125 -2.41 -19.96 3.37
N LEU A 126 -2.83 -19.18 4.37
CA LEU A 126 -3.68 -19.68 5.43
C LEU A 126 -5.07 -20.09 4.92
N PHE A 127 -5.68 -19.33 4.02
CA PHE A 127 -6.98 -19.68 3.44
C PHE A 127 -6.93 -21.01 2.67
N HIS A 128 -5.88 -21.25 1.90
CA HIS A 128 -5.70 -22.54 1.20
C HIS A 128 -5.51 -23.69 2.20
N ALA A 129 -4.66 -23.53 3.23
CA ALA A 129 -4.44 -24.52 4.27
C ALA A 129 -5.74 -24.86 5.04
N VAL A 130 -6.57 -23.86 5.33
CA VAL A 130 -7.88 -24.06 5.99
C VAL A 130 -8.81 -24.90 5.14
N LYS A 131 -8.86 -24.67 3.83
CA LYS A 131 -9.65 -25.50 2.88
C LYS A 131 -9.19 -26.97 2.91
N GLU A 132 -7.88 -27.20 2.90
CA GLU A 132 -7.31 -28.56 2.90
C GLU A 132 -7.53 -29.30 4.23
N MET A 133 -7.36 -28.61 5.35
CA MET A 133 -7.44 -29.21 6.69
C MET A 133 -8.85 -29.29 7.25
N GLY A 134 -9.82 -28.60 6.66
CA GLY A 134 -11.21 -28.63 7.09
C GLY A 134 -11.48 -27.90 8.42
N PHE A 135 -10.62 -26.97 8.84
CA PHE A 135 -10.85 -26.17 10.05
C PHE A 135 -11.97 -25.15 9.84
N SER A 136 -12.70 -24.90 10.92
CA SER A 136 -13.64 -23.77 10.97
C SER A 136 -12.91 -22.43 11.17
N VAL A 137 -13.54 -21.34 10.73
CA VAL A 137 -13.06 -19.97 10.92
C VAL A 137 -12.71 -19.67 12.39
N SER A 138 -13.57 -20.13 13.31
CA SER A 138 -13.37 -19.93 14.76
C SER A 138 -12.14 -20.66 15.31
N GLU A 139 -11.85 -21.87 14.82
CA GLU A 139 -10.67 -22.63 15.21
C GLU A 139 -9.39 -21.94 14.68
N VAL A 140 -9.42 -21.51 13.43
CA VAL A 140 -8.29 -20.81 12.82
C VAL A 140 -7.97 -19.51 13.56
N ASP A 141 -8.96 -18.73 13.92
CA ASP A 141 -8.72 -17.48 14.65
C ASP A 141 -8.17 -17.72 16.06
N LYS A 142 -8.55 -18.83 16.72
CA LYS A 142 -7.92 -19.23 17.99
C LYS A 142 -6.44 -19.58 17.81
N LEU A 143 -6.10 -20.28 16.73
CA LEU A 143 -4.73 -20.73 16.46
C LEU A 143 -3.86 -19.61 15.92
N SER A 144 -4.38 -18.76 15.02
CA SER A 144 -3.62 -17.74 14.29
C SER A 144 -3.53 -16.38 15.00
N GLY A 145 -4.01 -16.28 16.24
CA GLY A 145 -4.01 -15.06 17.03
C GLY A 145 -2.85 -14.96 18.03
N PRO A 146 -3.14 -14.65 19.31
CA PRO A 146 -2.13 -14.40 20.35
C PRO A 146 -1.16 -15.55 20.58
N ILE A 147 -1.54 -16.78 20.32
CA ILE A 147 -0.67 -17.98 20.44
C ILE A 147 0.55 -17.83 19.53
N LEU A 148 0.38 -17.23 18.34
CA LEU A 148 1.47 -16.95 17.39
C LEU A 148 2.05 -15.53 17.54
N GLY A 149 1.76 -14.82 18.64
CA GLY A 149 2.21 -13.45 18.85
C GLY A 149 1.51 -12.41 17.96
N ARG A 150 0.39 -12.78 17.34
CA ARG A 150 -0.42 -11.87 16.51
C ARG A 150 -1.48 -11.14 17.35
N PRO A 151 -2.08 -10.05 16.83
CA PRO A 151 -3.18 -9.36 17.50
C PRO A 151 -4.36 -10.28 17.84
N LYS A 152 -5.17 -9.90 18.83
CA LYS A 152 -6.39 -10.65 19.23
C LYS A 152 -7.43 -10.82 18.11
N SER A 153 -7.38 -9.96 17.08
CA SER A 153 -8.22 -10.08 15.89
C SER A 153 -7.86 -11.30 15.03
N ALA A 154 -6.68 -11.88 15.24
CA ALA A 154 -6.22 -13.06 14.48
C ALA A 154 -6.26 -12.84 12.96
N THR A 155 -6.71 -13.82 12.15
CA THR A 155 -6.69 -13.71 10.69
C THR A 155 -8.06 -13.32 10.13
N PHE A 156 -9.09 -14.13 10.32
CA PHE A 156 -10.41 -13.90 9.71
C PHE A 156 -11.08 -12.62 10.23
N ARG A 157 -11.05 -12.41 11.54
CA ARG A 157 -11.58 -11.17 12.12
C ARG A 157 -10.79 -9.94 11.69
N THR A 158 -9.50 -10.06 11.39
CA THR A 158 -8.73 -8.96 10.78
C THR A 158 -9.23 -8.68 9.37
N CYS A 159 -9.51 -9.71 8.58
CA CYS A 159 -10.09 -9.57 7.24
C CYS A 159 -11.46 -8.88 7.29
N ASP A 160 -12.31 -9.21 8.27
CA ASP A 160 -13.60 -8.53 8.47
C ASP A 160 -13.42 -7.05 8.80
N VAL A 161 -12.49 -6.71 9.69
CA VAL A 161 -12.22 -5.32 10.11
C VAL A 161 -11.66 -4.47 8.98
N VAL A 162 -10.79 -5.06 8.14
CA VAL A 162 -10.20 -4.39 6.96
C VAL A 162 -11.21 -4.28 5.83
N GLY A 163 -12.12 -5.20 5.75
CA GLY A 163 -13.07 -5.43 4.65
C GLY A 163 -12.61 -6.57 3.77
N LEU A 164 -13.42 -7.64 3.73
CA LEU A 164 -13.12 -8.81 2.90
C LEU A 164 -13.07 -8.47 1.41
N ASP A 165 -13.93 -7.57 0.97
CA ASP A 165 -13.95 -7.00 -0.38
C ASP A 165 -12.62 -6.32 -0.75
N THR A 166 -12.05 -5.57 0.18
CA THR A 166 -10.73 -4.95 0.01
C THR A 166 -9.64 -6.00 -0.15
N LEU A 167 -9.64 -7.04 0.69
CA LEU A 167 -8.67 -8.15 0.58
C LEU A 167 -8.80 -8.87 -0.77
N VAL A 168 -10.04 -9.18 -1.17
CA VAL A 168 -10.34 -9.81 -2.48
C VAL A 168 -9.82 -8.96 -3.63
N HIS A 169 -10.05 -7.65 -3.58
CA HIS A 169 -9.56 -6.74 -4.61
C HIS A 169 -8.03 -6.74 -4.70
N VAL A 170 -7.33 -6.69 -3.56
CA VAL A 170 -5.86 -6.69 -3.54
C VAL A 170 -5.31 -8.04 -4.00
N ALA A 171 -5.87 -9.17 -3.56
CA ALA A 171 -5.44 -10.51 -3.99
C ALA A 171 -5.59 -10.70 -5.50
N ASN A 172 -6.74 -10.31 -6.07
CA ASN A 172 -6.96 -10.35 -7.51
C ASN A 172 -5.97 -9.44 -8.27
N GLY A 173 -5.71 -8.25 -7.74
CA GLY A 173 -4.71 -7.33 -8.31
C GLY A 173 -3.31 -7.93 -8.31
N LEU A 174 -2.91 -8.60 -7.23
CA LEU A 174 -1.62 -9.31 -7.16
C LEU A 174 -1.56 -10.46 -8.17
N LYS A 175 -2.60 -11.31 -8.24
CA LYS A 175 -2.66 -12.39 -9.24
C LYS A 175 -2.55 -11.88 -10.67
N GLN A 176 -3.17 -10.74 -10.99
CA GLN A 176 -3.18 -10.17 -12.33
C GLN A 176 -1.86 -9.48 -12.70
N ASN A 177 -1.21 -8.80 -11.75
CA ASN A 177 -0.10 -7.91 -12.06
C ASN A 177 1.29 -8.44 -11.64
N CYS A 178 1.37 -9.49 -10.82
CA CYS A 178 2.64 -10.13 -10.45
C CYS A 178 2.89 -11.38 -11.31
N LEU A 179 3.12 -11.18 -12.61
CA LEU A 179 3.22 -12.28 -13.59
C LEU A 179 4.43 -13.19 -13.35
N ASP A 180 5.51 -12.64 -12.81
CA ASP A 180 6.77 -13.35 -12.55
C ASP A 180 6.87 -13.86 -11.10
N ASP A 181 5.77 -13.84 -10.33
CA ASP A 181 5.74 -14.35 -8.97
C ASP A 181 5.62 -15.89 -9.00
N GLU A 182 6.58 -16.58 -8.39
CA GLU A 182 6.64 -18.04 -8.33
C GLU A 182 5.45 -18.67 -7.61
N GLU A 183 4.83 -17.93 -6.69
CA GLU A 183 3.65 -18.36 -5.93
C GLU A 183 2.36 -17.63 -6.37
N ARG A 184 2.34 -17.13 -7.60
CA ARG A 184 1.23 -16.33 -8.15
C ARG A 184 -0.13 -16.99 -7.98
N GLU A 185 -0.21 -18.31 -8.14
CA GLU A 185 -1.47 -19.06 -8.04
C GLU A 185 -2.01 -19.08 -6.60
N LEU A 186 -1.18 -18.83 -5.60
CA LEU A 186 -1.63 -18.70 -4.22
C LEU A 186 -2.59 -17.54 -4.02
N PHE A 187 -2.50 -16.49 -4.84
CA PHE A 187 -3.42 -15.35 -4.78
C PHE A 187 -4.82 -15.65 -5.35
N GLU A 188 -5.06 -16.86 -5.87
CA GLU A 188 -6.41 -17.30 -6.24
C GLU A 188 -7.26 -17.56 -5.01
N LEU A 189 -8.44 -16.93 -4.97
CA LEU A 189 -9.35 -17.05 -3.82
C LEU A 189 -9.97 -18.45 -3.76
N PRO A 190 -9.88 -19.14 -2.61
CA PRO A 190 -10.66 -20.36 -2.41
C PRO A 190 -12.18 -20.11 -2.49
N ASP A 191 -12.93 -21.05 -3.07
CA ASP A 191 -14.38 -20.94 -3.31
C ASP A 191 -15.22 -20.60 -2.07
N TYR A 192 -14.78 -21.03 -0.89
CA TYR A 192 -15.51 -20.77 0.35
C TYR A 192 -15.44 -19.31 0.77
N ILE A 193 -14.35 -18.59 0.42
CA ILE A 193 -14.21 -17.15 0.68
C ILE A 193 -15.19 -16.36 -0.19
N SER A 194 -15.39 -16.76 -1.45
CA SER A 194 -16.35 -16.11 -2.35
C SER A 194 -17.80 -16.24 -1.92
N LYS A 195 -18.09 -17.12 -0.94
CA LYS A 195 -19.43 -17.37 -0.40
C LYS A 195 -19.66 -16.70 0.95
N MET A 196 -18.65 -16.07 1.52
CA MET A 196 -18.72 -15.30 2.76
C MET A 196 -19.15 -13.86 2.49
#